data_c28f01cdb8001566b307e24c96574a4b
#
_entry.id   c28f01cdb8001566b307e24c96574a4b
#
_cell.length_a   1.000
_cell.length_b   1.000
_cell.length_c   1.000
_cell.angle_alpha   90.00
_cell.angle_beta   90.00
_cell.angle_gamma   90.00
#
_symmetry.space_group_name_H-M   'P 1'
#
loop_
_entity.id
_entity.type
_entity.pdbx_description
1 polymer ?
#
loop_
_entity_poly.entity_id
_entity_poly.type
_entity_poly.pdbx_seq_one_letter_code
_entity_poly.pdbx_strand_id
1 'polypeptide(L)'
;RIFIFIFFIFSSFYSNAQELITSFEKSNGKETATYQEGINFYKALAQKFPQIDMWEMGKTDSGEPLHLVVFNKDEKFRLSELQNSDKPILFINNGIHPGESDGIDASMMMLRNWAQNISQHSFLDSVIVAVVPFYNIGGALNRNSTTRTNQNGPESYGFRGNAQNYDLNRDFIKMDSKNAFAFAEIFHQLDPDVFIDTHVTNGSDHQHVVTVLTTQHNKLGGKLGEYLENEFEPMIFELMNAKGRNPIEYVNVHGTTPENGWTQFWDAPRYSTGYTTLFQTFGFMTEDHMWKDYKTRVENIYDFLTIASKLTAEEGSKIQKLKADDREQILKADSLPILWKNNKDEFKMITLNGYETSYPESELTGNPLLKYDRNDTFEKDVPFYNYYQVKKSVQVPDYYVIPQAWFEVINRLKANDVKMEALKKDTIISVQVYHIDDFETVSNPYEGHYLHYNTKVKSSIKNIAFRKGDFLIKTQQKARRYLVETLEPEAQDSFFNWNFFDSILQQKEGFSAYVFEPKAKEILANLPSEEQAEFYEKQEFDSAFASNNYAQLDWIFKRSEHYEKAHKRYPVYRLMAK
;
A
#
# COMPACT_ATOMS: atom_id res chain seq x y z
N ARG A 1 -14.59 35.41 -75.83
CA ARG A 1 -14.73 34.11 -75.15
C ARG A 1 -13.57 33.98 -74.14
N ILE A 2 -13.90 34.14 -72.84
CA ILE A 2 -12.92 33.99 -71.76
C ILE A 2 -13.13 32.57 -71.19
N PHE A 3 -12.09 31.74 -71.22
CA PHE A 3 -12.05 30.42 -70.62
C PHE A 3 -11.56 30.62 -69.18
N ILE A 4 -12.41 30.34 -68.19
CA ILE A 4 -12.07 30.28 -66.76
C ILE A 4 -11.63 28.83 -66.49
N PHE A 5 -10.34 28.64 -66.21
CA PHE A 5 -9.80 27.37 -65.71
C PHE A 5 -10.03 27.31 -64.19
N ILE A 6 -10.95 26.44 -63.73
CA ILE A 6 -11.13 26.16 -62.32
C ILE A 6 -10.11 25.08 -61.92
N PHE A 7 -9.10 25.48 -61.14
CA PHE A 7 -8.13 24.57 -60.55
C PHE A 7 -8.78 23.95 -59.28
N PHE A 8 -9.16 22.69 -59.35
CA PHE A 8 -9.52 21.90 -58.17
C PHE A 8 -8.23 21.53 -57.44
N ILE A 9 -7.97 22.20 -56.29
CA ILE A 9 -6.93 21.79 -55.35
C ILE A 9 -7.52 20.61 -54.53
N PHE A 10 -7.15 19.40 -54.89
CA PHE A 10 -7.33 18.24 -54.05
C PHE A 10 -6.35 18.35 -52.87
N SER A 11 -6.80 18.88 -51.74
CA SER A 11 -6.10 18.75 -50.47
C SER A 11 -6.21 17.28 -50.02
N SER A 12 -5.20 16.50 -50.34
CA SER A 12 -5.01 15.17 -49.78
C SER A 12 -4.74 15.35 -48.29
N PHE A 13 -5.77 15.19 -47.45
CA PHE A 13 -5.57 14.94 -46.03
C PHE A 13 -4.87 13.58 -45.92
N TYR A 14 -3.54 13.59 -45.90
CA TYR A 14 -2.81 12.48 -45.31
C TYR A 14 -3.13 12.45 -43.83
N SER A 15 -4.13 11.65 -43.45
CA SER A 15 -4.24 11.16 -42.10
C SER A 15 -2.95 10.39 -41.84
N ASN A 16 -1.98 11.00 -41.18
CA ASN A 16 -0.88 10.30 -40.55
C ASN A 16 -1.51 9.33 -39.55
N ALA A 17 -1.75 8.09 -39.98
CA ALA A 17 -2.03 7.01 -39.07
C ALA A 17 -0.78 6.91 -38.18
N GLN A 18 -0.86 7.48 -36.98
CA GLN A 18 0.23 7.41 -36.02
C GLN A 18 0.53 5.94 -35.80
N GLU A 19 1.71 5.51 -36.18
CA GLU A 19 2.18 4.16 -35.92
C GLU A 19 2.20 3.97 -34.39
N LEU A 20 1.42 2.99 -33.89
CA LEU A 20 1.34 2.67 -32.46
C LEU A 20 2.55 1.81 -32.04
N ILE A 21 3.76 2.35 -32.27
CA ILE A 21 5.03 1.72 -31.91
C ILE A 21 5.58 2.46 -30.70
N THR A 22 5.90 1.74 -29.62
CA THR A 22 6.44 2.31 -28.39
C THR A 22 7.92 2.74 -28.54
N SER A 23 8.42 3.57 -27.63
CA SER A 23 9.84 3.92 -27.56
C SER A 23 10.71 2.69 -27.30
N PHE A 24 10.21 1.75 -26.48
CA PHE A 24 10.84 0.44 -26.26
C PHE A 24 11.05 -0.35 -27.56
N GLU A 25 10.03 -0.45 -28.39
CA GLU A 25 10.12 -1.17 -29.68
C GLU A 25 11.04 -0.45 -30.68
N LYS A 26 10.93 0.88 -30.78
CA LYS A 26 11.78 1.69 -31.68
C LYS A 26 13.27 1.58 -31.35
N SER A 27 13.59 1.52 -30.06
CA SER A 27 14.96 1.41 -29.53
C SER A 27 15.48 -0.04 -29.47
N ASN A 28 14.66 -1.03 -29.84
CA ASN A 28 14.95 -2.44 -29.66
C ASN A 28 15.22 -2.80 -28.17
N GLY A 29 14.42 -2.26 -27.27
CA GLY A 29 14.46 -2.58 -25.84
C GLY A 29 15.47 -1.77 -25.02
N LYS A 30 15.93 -0.62 -25.50
CA LYS A 30 16.91 0.21 -24.78
C LYS A 30 16.30 1.41 -24.06
N GLU A 31 15.18 1.92 -24.54
CA GLU A 31 14.52 3.11 -24.00
C GLU A 31 13.11 2.78 -23.52
N THR A 32 12.63 3.51 -22.54
CA THR A 32 11.25 3.50 -22.07
C THR A 32 10.53 4.79 -22.48
N ALA A 33 9.20 4.72 -22.60
CA ALA A 33 8.38 5.88 -22.89
C ALA A 33 8.54 6.97 -21.84
N THR A 34 8.62 8.22 -22.27
CA THR A 34 8.40 9.36 -21.39
C THR A 34 6.92 9.43 -20.99
N TYR A 35 6.61 10.16 -19.90
CA TYR A 35 5.22 10.39 -19.48
C TYR A 35 4.34 10.87 -20.65
N GLN A 36 4.80 11.89 -21.38
CA GLN A 36 4.03 12.46 -22.49
C GLN A 36 3.84 11.49 -23.65
N GLU A 37 4.86 10.71 -24.00
CA GLU A 37 4.76 9.68 -25.03
C GLU A 37 3.75 8.60 -24.64
N GLY A 38 3.82 8.10 -23.40
CA GLY A 38 2.90 7.10 -22.89
C GLY A 38 1.45 7.59 -22.87
N ILE A 39 1.19 8.81 -22.38
CA ILE A 39 -0.15 9.39 -22.37
C ILE A 39 -0.68 9.61 -23.79
N ASN A 40 0.14 10.11 -24.71
CA ASN A 40 -0.24 10.26 -26.10
C ASN A 40 -0.54 8.93 -26.77
N PHE A 41 0.23 7.89 -26.45
CA PHE A 41 0.00 6.54 -26.95
C PHE A 41 -1.35 5.99 -26.50
N TYR A 42 -1.69 6.08 -25.21
CA TYR A 42 -2.98 5.63 -24.72
C TYR A 42 -4.15 6.46 -25.27
N LYS A 43 -4.00 7.77 -25.43
CA LYS A 43 -4.99 8.61 -26.12
C LYS A 43 -5.24 8.15 -27.55
N ALA A 44 -4.17 7.81 -28.28
CA ALA A 44 -4.28 7.29 -29.63
C ALA A 44 -4.92 5.89 -29.67
N LEU A 45 -4.66 5.03 -28.68
CA LEU A 45 -5.35 3.75 -28.54
C LEU A 45 -6.85 3.94 -28.34
N ALA A 46 -7.25 4.78 -27.38
CA ALA A 46 -8.66 5.04 -27.08
C ALA A 46 -9.41 5.66 -28.28
N GLN A 47 -8.74 6.51 -29.06
CA GLN A 47 -9.32 7.08 -30.28
C GLN A 47 -9.50 6.04 -31.40
N LYS A 48 -8.62 5.03 -31.47
CA LYS A 48 -8.60 4.07 -32.59
C LYS A 48 -9.41 2.82 -32.30
N PHE A 49 -9.50 2.38 -31.06
CA PHE A 49 -10.09 1.11 -30.69
C PHE A 49 -11.25 1.33 -29.70
N PRO A 50 -12.49 1.01 -30.07
CA PRO A 50 -13.66 1.25 -29.24
C PRO A 50 -13.68 0.42 -27.95
N GLN A 51 -12.80 -0.59 -27.81
CA GLN A 51 -12.66 -1.41 -26.62
C GLN A 51 -11.79 -0.76 -25.54
N ILE A 52 -11.22 0.40 -25.82
CA ILE A 52 -10.34 1.13 -24.88
C ILE A 52 -10.92 2.50 -24.63
N ASP A 53 -11.03 2.86 -23.35
CA ASP A 53 -11.31 4.23 -22.92
C ASP A 53 -10.24 4.72 -21.96
N MET A 54 -10.07 6.04 -21.87
CA MET A 54 -9.08 6.67 -20.99
C MET A 54 -9.70 7.82 -20.23
N TRP A 55 -9.60 7.76 -18.90
CA TRP A 55 -10.18 8.74 -17.99
C TRP A 55 -9.10 9.55 -17.29
N GLU A 56 -9.41 10.83 -17.05
CA GLU A 56 -8.65 11.66 -16.13
C GLU A 56 -9.31 11.57 -14.74
N MET A 57 -8.56 11.03 -13.80
CA MET A 57 -8.98 10.91 -12.40
C MET A 57 -8.44 12.11 -11.59
N GLY A 58 -8.41 12.07 -10.30
CA GLY A 58 -7.95 13.19 -9.48
C GLY A 58 -6.55 13.72 -9.85
N LYS A 59 -6.25 14.96 -9.46
CA LYS A 59 -4.92 15.56 -9.69
C LYS A 59 -3.87 14.93 -8.79
N THR A 60 -2.65 14.80 -9.33
CA THR A 60 -1.46 14.41 -8.57
C THR A 60 -0.71 15.63 -8.01
N ASP A 61 0.32 15.39 -7.22
CA ASP A 61 1.16 16.47 -6.67
C ASP A 61 1.98 17.21 -7.71
N SER A 62 2.19 16.62 -8.89
CA SER A 62 2.80 17.29 -10.04
C SER A 62 1.88 18.28 -10.75
N GLY A 63 0.57 18.29 -10.40
CA GLY A 63 -0.46 19.09 -11.05
C GLY A 63 -1.13 18.40 -12.24
N GLU A 64 -0.51 17.35 -12.79
CA GLU A 64 -1.06 16.53 -13.86
C GLU A 64 -2.13 15.58 -13.31
N PRO A 65 -3.18 15.25 -14.08
CA PRO A 65 -4.19 14.29 -13.67
C PRO A 65 -3.64 12.86 -13.67
N LEU A 66 -4.06 12.06 -12.70
CA LEU A 66 -3.85 10.62 -12.75
C LEU A 66 -4.77 10.02 -13.82
N HIS A 67 -4.23 9.21 -14.71
CA HIS A 67 -5.01 8.59 -15.78
C HIS A 67 -5.34 7.13 -15.45
N LEU A 68 -6.53 6.72 -15.85
CA LEU A 68 -6.98 5.33 -15.84
C LEU A 68 -7.34 4.93 -17.27
N VAL A 69 -6.75 3.85 -17.76
CA VAL A 69 -7.08 3.24 -19.05
C VAL A 69 -7.86 1.97 -18.80
N VAL A 70 -9.02 1.84 -19.40
CA VAL A 70 -9.89 0.67 -19.25
C VAL A 70 -10.02 -0.05 -20.59
N PHE A 71 -9.72 -1.34 -20.58
CA PHE A 71 -9.99 -2.25 -21.69
C PHE A 71 -11.23 -3.09 -21.35
N ASN A 72 -12.27 -2.94 -22.16
CA ASN A 72 -13.49 -3.75 -22.05
C ASN A 72 -14.03 -4.08 -23.45
N LYS A 73 -14.02 -5.36 -23.80
CA LYS A 73 -14.48 -5.82 -25.13
C LYS A 73 -15.94 -5.49 -25.42
N ASP A 74 -16.76 -5.30 -24.37
CA ASP A 74 -18.17 -4.94 -24.52
C ASP A 74 -18.39 -3.43 -24.82
N GLU A 75 -17.34 -2.63 -24.84
CA GLU A 75 -17.39 -1.18 -25.09
C GLU A 75 -18.27 -0.42 -24.08
N LYS A 76 -18.36 -0.95 -22.84
CA LYS A 76 -19.11 -0.37 -21.73
C LYS A 76 -18.13 0.23 -20.73
N PHE A 77 -18.18 1.55 -20.57
CA PHE A 77 -17.19 2.27 -19.76
C PHE A 77 -17.81 3.15 -18.67
N ARG A 78 -19.13 3.31 -18.62
CA ARG A 78 -19.74 4.03 -17.50
C ARG A 78 -19.43 3.30 -16.19
N LEU A 79 -19.10 4.02 -15.15
CA LEU A 79 -18.77 3.43 -13.85
C LEU A 79 -19.85 2.45 -13.37
N SER A 80 -21.14 2.83 -13.53
CA SER A 80 -22.27 1.95 -13.20
C SER A 80 -22.35 0.68 -14.05
N GLU A 81 -21.83 0.71 -15.27
CA GLU A 81 -21.77 -0.47 -16.15
C GLU A 81 -20.65 -1.41 -15.72
N LEU A 82 -19.50 -0.87 -15.31
CA LEU A 82 -18.38 -1.64 -14.78
C LEU A 82 -18.75 -2.29 -13.46
N GLN A 83 -19.35 -1.54 -12.52
CA GLN A 83 -19.74 -2.03 -11.20
C GLN A 83 -20.86 -3.07 -11.22
N ASN A 84 -21.72 -3.04 -12.24
CA ASN A 84 -22.78 -4.03 -12.44
C ASN A 84 -22.42 -5.12 -13.44
N SER A 85 -21.18 -5.21 -13.87
CA SER A 85 -20.69 -6.28 -14.73
C SER A 85 -20.45 -7.55 -13.91
N ASP A 86 -20.80 -8.71 -14.49
CA ASP A 86 -20.43 -10.01 -13.93
C ASP A 86 -18.97 -10.39 -14.24
N LYS A 87 -18.26 -9.55 -15.04
CA LYS A 87 -16.85 -9.79 -15.37
C LYS A 87 -15.96 -9.36 -14.21
N PRO A 88 -14.97 -10.18 -13.83
CA PRO A 88 -13.94 -9.76 -12.87
C PRO A 88 -13.13 -8.59 -13.43
N ILE A 89 -12.64 -7.76 -12.51
CA ILE A 89 -11.78 -6.63 -12.83
C ILE A 89 -10.35 -6.93 -12.38
N LEU A 90 -9.42 -6.94 -13.34
CA LEU A 90 -8.00 -6.89 -13.07
C LEU A 90 -7.53 -5.44 -13.10
N PHE A 91 -6.91 -4.99 -12.02
CA PHE A 91 -6.38 -3.64 -11.90
C PHE A 91 -4.85 -3.66 -11.86
N ILE A 92 -4.21 -3.03 -12.84
CA ILE A 92 -2.75 -2.95 -12.99
C ILE A 92 -2.30 -1.53 -12.66
N ASN A 93 -1.34 -1.39 -11.77
CA ASN A 93 -0.72 -0.13 -11.40
C ASN A 93 0.74 -0.11 -11.83
N ASN A 94 1.12 0.86 -12.65
CA ASN A 94 2.48 0.98 -13.16
C ASN A 94 3.15 2.25 -12.64
N GLY A 95 4.45 2.17 -12.46
CA GLY A 95 5.29 3.33 -12.22
C GLY A 95 5.05 4.02 -10.88
N ILE A 96 4.80 3.28 -9.80
CA ILE A 96 4.98 3.81 -8.42
C ILE A 96 6.40 4.35 -8.29
N HIS A 97 7.36 3.58 -8.80
CA HIS A 97 8.73 4.02 -9.00
C HIS A 97 9.02 4.12 -10.49
N PRO A 98 8.94 5.31 -11.10
CA PRO A 98 9.05 5.44 -12.55
C PRO A 98 10.41 5.06 -13.15
N GLY A 99 11.40 4.80 -12.31
CA GLY A 99 12.65 4.17 -12.71
C GLY A 99 12.52 2.67 -12.99
N GLU A 100 11.40 2.07 -12.56
CA GLU A 100 11.01 0.67 -12.73
C GLU A 100 9.94 0.59 -13.82
N SER A 101 10.35 0.83 -15.06
CA SER A 101 9.44 1.12 -16.18
C SER A 101 8.95 -0.12 -16.94
N ASP A 102 9.30 -1.32 -16.49
CA ASP A 102 9.04 -2.58 -17.18
C ASP A 102 7.53 -2.78 -17.43
N GLY A 103 6.68 -2.53 -16.41
CA GLY A 103 5.22 -2.59 -16.54
C GLY A 103 4.63 -1.49 -17.41
N ILE A 104 5.26 -0.30 -17.46
CA ILE A 104 4.80 0.80 -18.31
C ILE A 104 4.82 0.37 -19.78
N ASP A 105 5.98 -0.08 -20.26
CA ASP A 105 6.14 -0.47 -21.68
C ASP A 105 5.39 -1.78 -21.98
N ALA A 106 5.40 -2.74 -21.04
CA ALA A 106 4.65 -4.00 -21.19
C ALA A 106 3.15 -3.74 -21.35
N SER A 107 2.54 -2.89 -20.53
CA SER A 107 1.12 -2.57 -20.60
C SER A 107 0.73 -1.82 -21.88
N MET A 108 1.59 -0.92 -22.36
CA MET A 108 1.37 -0.21 -23.64
C MET A 108 1.29 -1.22 -24.79
N MET A 109 2.25 -2.12 -24.90
CA MET A 109 2.28 -3.15 -25.94
C MET A 109 1.13 -4.14 -25.79
N MET A 110 0.81 -4.56 -24.57
CA MET A 110 -0.24 -5.53 -24.26
C MET A 110 -1.61 -5.04 -24.73
N LEU A 111 -2.04 -3.86 -24.29
CA LEU A 111 -3.35 -3.31 -24.67
C LEU A 111 -3.46 -3.06 -26.17
N ARG A 112 -2.40 -2.54 -26.81
CA ARG A 112 -2.35 -2.39 -28.26
C ARG A 112 -2.50 -3.73 -28.99
N ASN A 113 -1.73 -4.73 -28.59
CA ASN A 113 -1.71 -6.04 -29.25
C ASN A 113 -3.08 -6.72 -29.13
N TRP A 114 -3.73 -6.63 -27.97
CA TRP A 114 -5.07 -7.16 -27.76
C TRP A 114 -6.11 -6.44 -28.63
N ALA A 115 -6.06 -5.11 -28.67
CA ALA A 115 -7.01 -4.34 -29.46
C ALA A 115 -6.85 -4.59 -30.97
N GLN A 116 -5.61 -4.75 -31.45
CA GLN A 116 -5.33 -5.08 -32.86
C GLN A 116 -5.73 -6.51 -33.24
N ASN A 117 -5.67 -7.46 -32.30
CA ASN A 117 -5.86 -8.88 -32.55
C ASN A 117 -6.99 -9.47 -31.67
N ILE A 118 -8.04 -8.71 -31.44
CA ILE A 118 -9.07 -9.02 -30.43
C ILE A 118 -9.74 -10.38 -30.63
N SER A 119 -9.88 -10.85 -31.87
CA SER A 119 -10.43 -12.18 -32.20
C SER A 119 -9.53 -13.35 -31.78
N GLN A 120 -8.22 -13.09 -31.54
CA GLN A 120 -7.28 -14.10 -31.10
C GLN A 120 -7.24 -14.25 -29.57
N HIS A 121 -7.91 -13.35 -28.84
CA HIS A 121 -7.91 -13.27 -27.39
C HIS A 121 -9.32 -13.44 -26.81
N SER A 122 -9.84 -14.68 -26.87
CA SER A 122 -11.21 -15.00 -26.40
C SER A 122 -11.42 -14.73 -24.89
N PHE A 123 -10.36 -14.82 -24.06
CA PHE A 123 -10.48 -14.54 -22.64
C PHE A 123 -10.93 -13.09 -22.33
N LEU A 124 -10.71 -12.15 -23.25
CA LEU A 124 -11.17 -10.76 -23.13
C LEU A 124 -12.70 -10.60 -23.16
N ASP A 125 -13.42 -11.67 -23.53
CA ASP A 125 -14.88 -11.71 -23.37
C ASP A 125 -15.32 -11.78 -21.90
N SER A 126 -14.42 -12.20 -21.00
CA SER A 126 -14.73 -12.55 -19.61
C SER A 126 -13.96 -11.74 -18.56
N VAL A 127 -13.25 -10.67 -18.94
CA VAL A 127 -12.51 -9.83 -18.01
C VAL A 127 -12.53 -8.37 -18.43
N ILE A 128 -12.50 -7.47 -17.44
CA ILE A 128 -12.21 -6.04 -17.62
C ILE A 128 -10.81 -5.79 -17.10
N VAL A 129 -9.97 -5.11 -17.89
CA VAL A 129 -8.61 -4.76 -17.47
C VAL A 129 -8.49 -3.25 -17.35
N ALA A 130 -8.14 -2.79 -16.16
CA ALA A 130 -7.93 -1.38 -15.83
C ALA A 130 -6.46 -1.14 -15.54
N VAL A 131 -5.88 -0.09 -16.10
CA VAL A 131 -4.45 0.22 -16.00
C VAL A 131 -4.24 1.67 -15.58
N VAL A 132 -3.49 1.92 -14.53
CA VAL A 132 -2.85 3.21 -14.27
C VAL A 132 -1.51 3.22 -14.97
N PRO A 133 -1.34 4.01 -16.05
CA PRO A 133 -0.10 4.00 -16.85
C PRO A 133 1.13 4.49 -16.10
N PHE A 134 0.97 5.56 -15.32
CA PHE A 134 2.01 6.21 -14.53
C PHE A 134 1.41 6.70 -13.21
N TYR A 135 1.63 5.96 -12.13
CA TYR A 135 1.11 6.36 -10.83
C TYR A 135 1.88 7.56 -10.25
N ASN A 136 3.21 7.52 -10.27
CA ASN A 136 4.08 8.59 -9.82
C ASN A 136 4.48 9.51 -10.98
N ILE A 137 3.60 10.41 -11.36
CA ILE A 137 3.85 11.34 -12.48
C ILE A 137 5.02 12.28 -12.17
N GLY A 138 5.12 12.79 -10.93
CA GLY A 138 6.22 13.66 -10.52
C GLY A 138 7.60 13.01 -10.70
N GLY A 139 7.71 11.74 -10.32
CA GLY A 139 8.91 10.95 -10.55
C GLY A 139 9.13 10.64 -12.03
N ALA A 140 8.06 10.37 -12.81
CA ALA A 140 8.16 10.13 -14.25
C ALA A 140 8.66 11.35 -15.03
N LEU A 141 8.32 12.56 -14.59
CA LEU A 141 8.80 13.83 -15.16
C LEU A 141 10.24 14.16 -14.74
N ASN A 142 10.73 13.59 -13.65
CA ASN A 142 12.11 13.78 -13.15
C ASN A 142 13.04 12.68 -13.70
N ARG A 143 13.26 12.71 -15.02
CA ARG A 143 14.07 11.69 -15.71
C ARG A 143 15.57 11.92 -15.53
N ASN A 144 16.30 10.82 -15.44
CA ASN A 144 17.76 10.77 -15.39
C ASN A 144 18.27 9.40 -15.87
N SER A 145 19.61 9.23 -15.88
CA SER A 145 20.29 7.98 -16.27
C SER A 145 21.28 7.48 -15.21
N THR A 146 21.24 8.01 -13.98
CA THR A 146 22.32 7.81 -13.01
C THR A 146 21.88 7.37 -11.62
N THR A 147 20.63 7.61 -11.21
CA THR A 147 20.16 7.37 -9.84
C THR A 147 19.96 5.90 -9.49
N ARG A 148 19.90 5.01 -10.48
CA ARG A 148 19.74 3.56 -10.29
C ARG A 148 21.02 2.83 -10.71
N THR A 149 22.05 2.95 -9.90
CA THR A 149 23.41 2.44 -10.16
C THR A 149 23.44 0.94 -10.51
N ASN A 150 22.55 0.14 -9.90
CA ASN A 150 22.54 -1.31 -10.07
C ASN A 150 21.68 -1.78 -11.26
N GLN A 151 20.91 -0.87 -11.90
CA GLN A 151 19.93 -1.26 -12.90
C GLN A 151 20.52 -1.28 -14.32
N ASN A 152 20.32 -2.39 -15.00
CA ASN A 152 20.75 -2.59 -16.39
C ASN A 152 19.65 -2.12 -17.36
N GLY A 153 19.64 -0.82 -17.66
CA GLY A 153 18.65 -0.18 -18.52
C GLY A 153 17.29 0.09 -17.83
N PRO A 154 16.43 0.85 -18.49
CA PRO A 154 16.64 1.54 -19.78
C PRO A 154 17.67 2.67 -19.69
N GLU A 155 18.05 3.26 -20.84
CA GLU A 155 19.07 4.33 -20.92
C GLU A 155 18.70 5.58 -20.13
N SER A 156 17.41 5.90 -20.04
CA SER A 156 16.87 7.00 -19.25
C SER A 156 15.54 6.58 -18.62
N TYR A 157 15.34 6.97 -17.37
CA TYR A 157 14.21 6.53 -16.54
C TYR A 157 13.80 7.61 -15.54
N GLY A 158 12.63 7.45 -14.92
CA GLY A 158 12.14 8.36 -13.89
C GLY A 158 12.79 8.16 -12.52
N PHE A 159 12.43 9.03 -11.59
CA PHE A 159 12.92 9.03 -10.21
C PHE A 159 11.94 8.33 -9.26
N ARG A 160 12.47 7.75 -8.18
CA ARG A 160 11.66 7.01 -7.19
C ARG A 160 10.66 7.89 -6.45
N GLY A 161 11.12 9.02 -5.92
CA GLY A 161 10.28 9.95 -5.17
C GLY A 161 9.28 10.69 -6.07
N ASN A 162 8.11 11.02 -5.52
CA ASN A 162 7.14 11.87 -6.20
C ASN A 162 7.57 13.36 -6.23
N ALA A 163 6.67 14.27 -6.64
CA ALA A 163 6.96 15.71 -6.66
C ALA A 163 7.28 16.32 -5.28
N GLN A 164 6.91 15.65 -4.19
CA GLN A 164 7.24 16.01 -2.81
C GLN A 164 8.36 15.13 -2.20
N ASN A 165 8.98 14.28 -3.02
CA ASN A 165 10.00 13.31 -2.60
C ASN A 165 9.49 12.18 -1.66
N TYR A 166 8.19 11.87 -1.70
CA TYR A 166 7.65 10.68 -1.04
C TYR A 166 7.81 9.43 -1.90
N ASP A 167 8.09 8.30 -1.25
CA ASP A 167 7.89 6.97 -1.83
C ASP A 167 6.39 6.62 -1.78
N LEU A 168 5.73 6.63 -2.93
CA LEU A 168 4.30 6.37 -3.00
C LEU A 168 3.92 4.94 -2.60
N ASN A 169 4.88 3.98 -2.61
CA ASN A 169 4.65 2.65 -2.05
C ASN A 169 4.85 2.61 -0.51
N ARG A 170 4.70 3.74 0.16
CA ARG A 170 4.61 3.91 1.61
C ARG A 170 3.42 4.78 2.00
N ASP A 171 2.61 5.21 1.02
CA ASP A 171 1.63 6.27 1.18
C ASP A 171 0.16 5.79 1.17
N PHE A 172 -0.10 4.49 1.02
CA PHE A 172 -1.47 3.97 0.88
C PHE A 172 -2.37 4.16 2.11
N ILE A 173 -1.79 4.27 3.31
CA ILE A 173 -2.56 4.55 4.53
C ILE A 173 -2.46 5.99 4.96
N LYS A 174 -1.24 6.54 5.05
CA LYS A 174 -1.05 7.91 5.50
C LYS A 174 -1.60 8.94 4.50
N MET A 175 -1.63 8.59 3.19
CA MET A 175 -2.25 9.39 2.13
C MET A 175 -1.88 10.87 2.19
N ASP A 176 -0.59 11.18 2.23
CA ASP A 176 -0.10 12.56 2.26
C ASP A 176 -0.03 13.18 0.86
N SER A 177 0.06 12.33 -0.16
CA SER A 177 0.08 12.75 -1.55
C SER A 177 -1.32 12.81 -2.17
N LYS A 178 -1.52 13.72 -3.12
CA LYS A 178 -2.72 13.72 -3.95
C LYS A 178 -2.84 12.46 -4.80
N ASN A 179 -1.69 11.84 -5.15
CA ASN A 179 -1.66 10.57 -5.85
C ASN A 179 -2.42 9.49 -5.08
N ALA A 180 -2.20 9.37 -3.77
CA ALA A 180 -2.88 8.38 -2.94
C ALA A 180 -4.39 8.60 -2.88
N PHE A 181 -4.86 9.85 -2.80
CA PHE A 181 -6.29 10.17 -2.87
C PHE A 181 -6.91 9.78 -4.22
N ALA A 182 -6.23 10.10 -5.33
CA ALA A 182 -6.70 9.74 -6.67
C ALA A 182 -6.71 8.21 -6.87
N PHE A 183 -5.69 7.50 -6.36
CA PHE A 183 -5.65 6.04 -6.40
C PHE A 183 -6.80 5.42 -5.60
N ALA A 184 -7.04 5.89 -4.39
CA ALA A 184 -8.13 5.39 -3.56
C ALA A 184 -9.50 5.58 -4.24
N GLU A 185 -9.72 6.73 -4.90
CA GLU A 185 -10.93 6.97 -5.70
C GLU A 185 -11.07 5.92 -6.81
N ILE A 186 -10.03 5.68 -7.60
CA ILE A 186 -10.02 4.65 -8.65
C ILE A 186 -10.31 3.27 -8.06
N PHE A 187 -9.57 2.88 -7.02
CA PHE A 187 -9.67 1.57 -6.40
C PHE A 187 -11.09 1.28 -5.88
N HIS A 188 -11.71 2.24 -5.18
CA HIS A 188 -13.04 2.06 -4.62
C HIS A 188 -14.15 2.14 -5.67
N GLN A 189 -13.93 2.89 -6.75
CA GLN A 189 -14.85 2.92 -7.89
C GLN A 189 -14.83 1.61 -8.67
N LEU A 190 -13.67 1.01 -8.86
CA LEU A 190 -13.53 -0.27 -9.59
C LEU A 190 -13.88 -1.49 -8.74
N ASP A 191 -13.56 -1.47 -7.44
CA ASP A 191 -13.60 -2.65 -6.54
C ASP A 191 -12.92 -3.89 -7.15
N PRO A 192 -11.67 -3.82 -7.59
CA PRO A 192 -11.04 -4.85 -8.41
C PRO A 192 -10.97 -6.21 -7.69
N ASP A 193 -11.00 -7.29 -8.46
CA ASP A 193 -10.90 -8.65 -7.95
C ASP A 193 -9.45 -9.08 -7.80
N VAL A 194 -8.61 -8.69 -8.74
CA VAL A 194 -7.16 -8.92 -8.73
C VAL A 194 -6.43 -7.61 -8.95
N PHE A 195 -5.33 -7.42 -8.23
CA PHE A 195 -4.48 -6.23 -8.32
C PHE A 195 -3.05 -6.63 -8.69
N ILE A 196 -2.42 -5.88 -9.59
CA ILE A 196 -0.99 -6.06 -9.93
C ILE A 196 -0.28 -4.71 -9.84
N ASP A 197 0.83 -4.68 -9.12
CA ASP A 197 1.74 -3.55 -9.02
C ASP A 197 3.09 -3.93 -9.63
N THR A 198 3.58 -3.17 -10.58
CA THR A 198 4.80 -3.54 -11.32
C THR A 198 6.03 -2.82 -10.78
N HIS A 199 7.03 -3.60 -10.39
CA HIS A 199 8.28 -3.14 -9.77
C HIS A 199 9.52 -3.80 -10.35
N VAL A 200 10.68 -3.29 -9.92
CA VAL A 200 12.00 -3.83 -10.19
C VAL A 200 12.83 -3.80 -8.92
N THR A 201 13.35 -4.95 -8.51
CA THR A 201 14.09 -5.11 -7.26
C THR A 201 15.60 -5.18 -7.45
N ASN A 202 16.33 -4.86 -6.39
CA ASN A 202 17.74 -5.23 -6.23
C ASN A 202 17.87 -6.34 -5.16
N GLY A 203 19.07 -6.71 -4.83
CA GLY A 203 19.36 -7.70 -3.78
C GLY A 203 20.30 -8.79 -4.29
N SER A 204 20.11 -10.00 -3.79
CA SER A 204 20.91 -11.16 -4.21
C SER A 204 20.76 -11.44 -5.70
N ASP A 205 21.86 -11.79 -6.37
CA ASP A 205 21.80 -12.23 -7.77
C ASP A 205 21.38 -13.70 -7.87
N HIS A 206 20.55 -14.01 -8.85
CA HIS A 206 19.99 -15.33 -9.14
C HIS A 206 19.60 -15.43 -10.61
N GLN A 207 19.25 -16.65 -11.08
CA GLN A 207 18.93 -16.85 -12.49
C GLN A 207 17.53 -16.38 -12.88
N HIS A 208 16.60 -16.30 -11.92
CA HIS A 208 15.23 -15.84 -12.16
C HIS A 208 15.22 -14.39 -12.65
N VAL A 209 14.39 -14.08 -13.64
CA VAL A 209 14.19 -12.71 -14.13
C VAL A 209 13.16 -12.00 -13.28
N VAL A 210 11.97 -12.60 -13.16
CA VAL A 210 10.89 -12.06 -12.34
C VAL A 210 10.83 -12.78 -10.99
N THR A 211 10.75 -12.01 -9.92
CA THR A 211 10.31 -12.48 -8.62
C THR A 211 8.95 -11.90 -8.30
N VAL A 212 8.14 -12.57 -7.48
CA VAL A 212 6.77 -12.17 -7.24
C VAL A 212 6.49 -12.09 -5.74
N LEU A 213 6.12 -10.91 -5.26
CA LEU A 213 5.52 -10.76 -3.94
C LEU A 213 4.01 -10.91 -4.09
N THR A 214 3.49 -12.02 -3.61
CA THR A 214 2.05 -12.26 -3.52
C THR A 214 1.51 -11.70 -2.21
N THR A 215 0.30 -11.14 -2.23
CA THR A 215 -0.42 -10.74 -1.01
C THR A 215 -0.28 -11.83 0.05
N GLN A 216 0.10 -11.46 1.27
CA GLN A 216 0.32 -12.43 2.34
C GLN A 216 -0.99 -13.16 2.67
N HIS A 217 -1.03 -14.45 2.39
CA HIS A 217 -2.25 -15.27 2.37
C HIS A 217 -2.92 -15.40 3.75
N ASN A 218 -2.15 -15.54 4.85
CA ASN A 218 -2.73 -15.59 6.20
C ASN A 218 -3.33 -14.25 6.62
N LYS A 219 -2.73 -13.13 6.16
CA LYS A 219 -3.27 -11.79 6.37
C LYS A 219 -4.53 -11.56 5.56
N LEU A 220 -4.57 -11.98 4.31
CA LEU A 220 -5.80 -11.96 3.50
C LEU A 220 -6.89 -12.77 4.21
N GLY A 221 -6.51 -13.98 4.65
CA GLY A 221 -7.33 -14.86 5.46
C GLY A 221 -8.44 -15.55 4.68
N GLY A 222 -9.23 -16.36 5.39
CA GLY A 222 -10.38 -17.04 4.86
C GLY A 222 -10.05 -17.99 3.70
N LYS A 223 -11.09 -18.35 2.95
CA LYS A 223 -10.94 -19.21 1.78
C LYS A 223 -10.29 -18.50 0.60
N LEU A 224 -10.35 -17.19 0.55
CA LEU A 224 -9.69 -16.39 -0.49
C LEU A 224 -8.16 -16.46 -0.33
N GLY A 225 -7.65 -16.37 0.90
CA GLY A 225 -6.22 -16.53 1.19
C GLY A 225 -5.72 -17.95 0.90
N GLU A 226 -6.49 -18.98 1.28
CA GLU A 226 -6.18 -20.38 0.96
C GLU A 226 -6.15 -20.62 -0.55
N TYR A 227 -7.10 -20.07 -1.29
CA TYR A 227 -7.18 -20.19 -2.74
C TYR A 227 -5.99 -19.49 -3.43
N LEU A 228 -5.61 -18.31 -2.97
CA LEU A 228 -4.47 -17.59 -3.50
C LEU A 228 -3.19 -18.40 -3.40
N GLU A 229 -2.88 -18.92 -2.19
CA GLU A 229 -1.65 -19.66 -1.91
C GLU A 229 -1.60 -21.03 -2.60
N ASN A 230 -2.72 -21.77 -2.60
CA ASN A 230 -2.71 -23.17 -3.00
C ASN A 230 -3.13 -23.39 -4.46
N GLU A 231 -3.76 -22.42 -5.11
CA GLU A 231 -4.28 -22.58 -6.46
C GLU A 231 -3.85 -21.45 -7.40
N PHE A 232 -4.19 -20.18 -7.11
CA PHE A 232 -4.05 -19.10 -8.11
C PHE A 232 -2.59 -18.71 -8.38
N GLU A 233 -1.76 -18.55 -7.34
CA GLU A 233 -0.32 -18.29 -7.50
C GLU A 233 0.37 -19.45 -8.22
N PRO A 234 0.17 -20.73 -7.81
CA PRO A 234 0.73 -21.87 -8.54
C PRO A 234 0.34 -21.92 -10.01
N MET A 235 -0.91 -21.61 -10.38
CA MET A 235 -1.33 -21.56 -11.80
C MET A 235 -0.57 -20.48 -12.58
N ILE A 236 -0.34 -19.30 -12.00
CA ILE A 236 0.48 -18.25 -12.66
C ILE A 236 1.91 -18.78 -12.87
N PHE A 237 2.52 -19.36 -11.86
CA PHE A 237 3.90 -19.86 -11.94
C PHE A 237 4.03 -20.99 -12.94
N GLU A 238 3.08 -21.93 -12.99
CA GLU A 238 3.05 -23.00 -13.99
C GLU A 238 3.00 -22.46 -15.42
N LEU A 239 2.11 -21.49 -15.69
CA LEU A 239 1.99 -20.90 -17.02
C LEU A 239 3.19 -20.03 -17.40
N MET A 240 3.81 -19.36 -16.46
CA MET A 240 5.07 -18.64 -16.67
C MET A 240 6.22 -19.61 -16.99
N ASN A 241 6.30 -20.73 -16.25
CA ASN A 241 7.28 -21.79 -16.49
C ASN A 241 7.09 -22.44 -17.87
N ALA A 242 5.85 -22.68 -18.30
CA ALA A 242 5.54 -23.19 -19.63
C ALA A 242 6.01 -22.25 -20.75
N LYS A 243 6.17 -20.96 -20.47
CA LYS A 243 6.78 -19.97 -21.37
C LYS A 243 8.31 -19.84 -21.21
N GLY A 244 8.92 -20.60 -20.30
CA GLY A 244 10.36 -20.53 -20.02
C GLY A 244 10.76 -19.29 -19.20
N ARG A 245 9.84 -18.68 -18.45
CA ARG A 245 10.10 -17.46 -17.67
C ARG A 245 10.62 -17.69 -16.26
N ASN A 246 10.44 -18.89 -15.71
CA ASN A 246 10.96 -19.36 -14.42
C ASN A 246 10.81 -18.33 -13.26
N PRO A 247 9.56 -17.98 -12.85
CA PRO A 247 9.33 -17.08 -11.73
C PRO A 247 9.70 -17.74 -10.40
N ILE A 248 9.97 -16.92 -9.38
CA ILE A 248 10.14 -17.36 -7.99
C ILE A 248 9.49 -16.33 -7.05
N GLU A 249 9.20 -16.72 -5.82
CA GLU A 249 8.75 -15.83 -4.77
C GLU A 249 9.80 -14.74 -4.49
N TYR A 250 9.33 -13.51 -4.17
CA TYR A 250 10.18 -12.35 -3.99
C TYR A 250 11.37 -12.62 -3.07
N VAL A 251 12.57 -12.55 -3.63
CA VAL A 251 13.83 -12.81 -2.94
C VAL A 251 14.25 -11.59 -2.12
N ASN A 252 13.64 -11.43 -0.95
CA ASN A 252 13.92 -10.32 -0.03
C ASN A 252 15.22 -10.56 0.77
N VAL A 253 16.34 -10.73 0.05
CA VAL A 253 17.66 -11.00 0.64
C VAL A 253 18.67 -9.97 0.14
N HIS A 254 19.32 -9.25 1.07
CA HIS A 254 20.28 -8.19 0.78
C HIS A 254 21.58 -8.41 1.56
N GLY A 255 22.73 -8.23 0.90
CA GLY A 255 24.05 -8.31 1.52
C GLY A 255 24.51 -9.73 1.92
N THR A 256 23.69 -10.75 1.62
CA THR A 256 23.99 -12.17 1.83
C THR A 256 23.36 -13.00 0.72
N THR A 257 23.48 -14.32 0.79
CA THR A 257 22.96 -15.27 -0.22
C THR A 257 21.62 -15.85 0.20
N PRO A 258 20.71 -16.18 -0.75
CA PRO A 258 19.40 -16.76 -0.45
C PRO A 258 19.41 -18.27 -0.22
N GLU A 259 20.56 -18.94 -0.25
CA GLU A 259 20.71 -20.40 -0.21
C GLU A 259 20.16 -21.08 1.06
N ASN A 260 20.02 -20.32 2.14
CA ASN A 260 19.46 -20.82 3.40
C ASN A 260 17.95 -20.51 3.53
N GLY A 261 17.32 -20.06 2.44
CA GLY A 261 15.95 -19.63 2.43
C GLY A 261 15.75 -18.23 3.00
N TRP A 262 14.54 -17.73 2.88
CA TRP A 262 14.19 -16.38 3.36
C TRP A 262 12.73 -16.28 3.81
N THR A 263 12.44 -15.21 4.54
CA THR A 263 11.09 -14.89 4.98
C THR A 263 10.37 -14.06 3.92
N GLN A 264 9.11 -14.37 3.62
CA GLN A 264 8.27 -13.54 2.78
C GLN A 264 8.27 -12.10 3.32
N PHE A 265 8.43 -11.13 2.43
CA PHE A 265 8.27 -9.74 2.80
C PHE A 265 6.87 -9.49 3.37
N TRP A 266 6.79 -8.82 4.52
CA TRP A 266 5.54 -8.45 5.13
C TRP A 266 4.99 -7.18 4.47
N ASP A 267 3.99 -7.33 3.63
CA ASP A 267 3.28 -6.23 2.97
C ASP A 267 2.29 -5.56 3.93
N ALA A 268 2.82 -4.72 4.84
CA ALA A 268 1.99 -3.93 5.75
C ALA A 268 1.00 -3.05 4.97
N PRO A 269 -0.07 -2.54 5.59
CA PRO A 269 -1.09 -1.70 4.90
C PRO A 269 -0.55 -0.47 4.15
N ARG A 270 0.61 0.05 4.53
CA ARG A 270 1.28 1.17 3.84
C ARG A 270 1.70 0.86 2.41
N TYR A 271 1.87 -0.43 2.06
CA TYR A 271 2.24 -0.91 0.73
C TYR A 271 1.00 -1.19 -0.11
N SER A 272 1.13 -1.20 -1.42
CA SER A 272 0.02 -1.37 -2.37
C SER A 272 -0.77 -2.67 -2.16
N THR A 273 -0.10 -3.84 -2.12
CA THR A 273 -0.74 -5.13 -1.89
C THR A 273 -1.29 -5.28 -0.47
N GLY A 274 -0.59 -4.70 0.50
CA GLY A 274 -1.06 -4.65 1.89
C GLY A 274 -2.32 -3.82 2.09
N TYR A 275 -2.46 -2.72 1.35
CA TYR A 275 -3.66 -1.88 1.34
C TYR A 275 -4.84 -2.59 0.70
N THR A 276 -4.65 -3.21 -0.49
CA THR A 276 -5.75 -3.88 -1.19
C THR A 276 -6.32 -5.05 -0.39
N THR A 277 -5.49 -5.72 0.42
CA THR A 277 -5.90 -6.77 1.36
C THR A 277 -6.97 -6.31 2.35
N LEU A 278 -6.96 -5.04 2.76
CA LEU A 278 -7.95 -4.48 3.70
C LEU A 278 -9.38 -4.50 3.11
N PHE A 279 -9.49 -4.65 1.80
CA PHE A 279 -10.75 -4.69 1.06
C PHE A 279 -10.99 -6.05 0.37
N GLN A 280 -10.27 -7.10 0.79
CA GLN A 280 -10.34 -8.46 0.26
C GLN A 280 -10.06 -8.53 -1.26
N THR A 281 -9.18 -7.69 -1.74
CA THR A 281 -8.58 -7.80 -3.06
C THR A 281 -7.17 -8.35 -2.89
N PHE A 282 -6.89 -9.50 -3.48
CA PHE A 282 -5.52 -10.00 -3.49
C PHE A 282 -4.74 -9.47 -4.69
N GLY A 283 -3.44 -9.49 -4.58
CA GLY A 283 -2.61 -8.95 -5.64
C GLY A 283 -1.20 -9.49 -5.64
N PHE A 284 -0.50 -9.06 -6.65
CA PHE A 284 0.88 -9.40 -6.91
C PHE A 284 1.69 -8.12 -7.09
N MET A 285 2.88 -8.12 -6.54
CA MET A 285 3.90 -7.14 -6.84
C MET A 285 4.99 -7.88 -7.63
N THR A 286 5.10 -7.59 -8.94
CA THR A 286 6.19 -8.15 -9.72
C THR A 286 7.47 -7.37 -9.40
N GLU A 287 8.56 -8.09 -9.18
CA GLU A 287 9.84 -7.53 -8.79
C GLU A 287 10.93 -8.13 -9.71
N ASP A 288 11.05 -7.58 -10.91
CA ASP A 288 12.08 -8.00 -11.84
C ASP A 288 13.47 -7.66 -11.29
N HIS A 289 14.41 -8.57 -11.44
CA HIS A 289 15.77 -8.33 -10.95
C HIS A 289 16.47 -7.26 -11.82
N MET A 290 16.76 -6.10 -11.23
CA MET A 290 17.25 -4.91 -11.96
C MET A 290 18.53 -5.13 -12.77
N TRP A 291 19.33 -6.14 -12.46
CA TRP A 291 20.55 -6.43 -13.18
C TRP A 291 20.35 -7.28 -14.44
N LYS A 292 19.15 -7.82 -14.68
CA LYS A 292 18.78 -8.43 -15.96
C LYS A 292 18.61 -7.32 -17.00
N ASP A 293 18.81 -7.62 -18.30
CA ASP A 293 18.64 -6.62 -19.34
C ASP A 293 17.18 -6.15 -19.45
N TYR A 294 17.00 -4.89 -19.80
CA TYR A 294 15.70 -4.23 -19.81
C TYR A 294 14.68 -4.92 -20.72
N LYS A 295 15.14 -5.36 -21.91
CA LYS A 295 14.27 -6.03 -22.88
C LYS A 295 13.69 -7.32 -22.29
N THR A 296 14.53 -8.14 -21.69
CA THR A 296 14.12 -9.39 -21.04
C THR A 296 13.12 -9.13 -19.91
N ARG A 297 13.34 -8.11 -19.08
CA ARG A 297 12.41 -7.75 -17.99
C ARG A 297 11.05 -7.34 -18.53
N VAL A 298 10.98 -6.44 -19.51
CA VAL A 298 9.71 -5.99 -20.13
C VAL A 298 8.96 -7.17 -20.77
N GLU A 299 9.66 -8.07 -21.45
CA GLU A 299 9.04 -9.27 -22.05
C GLU A 299 8.50 -10.22 -20.98
N ASN A 300 9.17 -10.36 -19.83
CA ASN A 300 8.67 -11.14 -18.69
C ASN A 300 7.39 -10.54 -18.10
N ILE A 301 7.38 -9.23 -17.84
CA ILE A 301 6.19 -8.54 -17.33
C ILE A 301 5.03 -8.61 -18.33
N TYR A 302 5.29 -8.46 -19.62
CA TYR A 302 4.26 -8.62 -20.65
C TYR A 302 3.59 -10.00 -20.57
N ASP A 303 4.39 -11.07 -20.42
CA ASP A 303 3.87 -12.43 -20.26
C ASP A 303 3.13 -12.60 -18.94
N PHE A 304 3.66 -12.07 -17.84
CA PHE A 304 3.00 -12.13 -16.53
C PHE A 304 1.63 -11.45 -16.54
N LEU A 305 1.55 -10.22 -17.03
CA LEU A 305 0.30 -9.45 -17.12
C LEU A 305 -0.73 -10.14 -18.03
N THR A 306 -0.28 -10.73 -19.15
CA THR A 306 -1.16 -11.47 -20.06
C THR A 306 -1.70 -12.75 -19.40
N ILE A 307 -0.86 -13.51 -18.71
CA ILE A 307 -1.24 -14.74 -17.99
C ILE A 307 -2.20 -14.41 -16.85
N ALA A 308 -1.88 -13.41 -16.05
CA ALA A 308 -2.73 -12.97 -14.94
C ALA A 308 -4.11 -12.50 -15.44
N SER A 309 -4.15 -11.78 -16.57
CA SER A 309 -5.42 -11.36 -17.20
C SER A 309 -6.25 -12.54 -17.66
N LYS A 310 -5.60 -13.54 -18.28
CA LYS A 310 -6.27 -14.78 -18.72
C LYS A 310 -6.82 -15.57 -17.54
N LEU A 311 -6.02 -15.80 -16.51
CA LEU A 311 -6.47 -16.50 -15.29
C LEU A 311 -7.57 -15.74 -14.55
N THR A 312 -7.49 -14.40 -14.49
CA THR A 312 -8.56 -13.59 -13.93
C THR A 312 -9.86 -13.78 -14.71
N ALA A 313 -9.80 -13.90 -16.03
CA ALA A 313 -10.98 -14.18 -16.85
C ALA A 313 -11.55 -15.60 -16.60
N GLU A 314 -10.69 -16.60 -16.47
CA GLU A 314 -11.05 -18.00 -16.29
C GLU A 314 -11.59 -18.29 -14.88
N GLU A 315 -10.98 -17.73 -13.85
CA GLU A 315 -11.25 -17.98 -12.44
C GLU A 315 -12.14 -16.89 -11.78
N GLY A 316 -12.53 -15.87 -12.53
CA GLY A 316 -13.17 -14.67 -12.00
C GLY A 316 -14.41 -14.93 -11.16
N SER A 317 -15.30 -15.82 -11.60
CA SER A 317 -16.51 -16.16 -10.83
C SER A 317 -16.19 -16.82 -9.48
N LYS A 318 -15.12 -17.63 -9.42
CA LYS A 318 -14.64 -18.25 -8.18
C LYS A 318 -14.03 -17.17 -7.26
N ILE A 319 -13.20 -16.29 -7.80
CA ILE A 319 -12.58 -15.19 -7.05
C ILE A 319 -13.64 -14.27 -6.45
N GLN A 320 -14.61 -13.81 -7.25
CA GLN A 320 -15.69 -12.93 -6.80
C GLN A 320 -16.53 -13.58 -5.71
N LYS A 321 -16.83 -14.87 -5.83
CA LYS A 321 -17.56 -15.61 -4.80
C LYS A 321 -16.76 -15.69 -3.49
N LEU A 322 -15.48 -16.09 -3.55
CA LEU A 322 -14.62 -16.19 -2.36
C LEU A 322 -14.44 -14.83 -1.69
N LYS A 323 -14.25 -13.77 -2.47
CA LYS A 323 -14.17 -12.39 -1.99
C LYS A 323 -15.46 -11.95 -1.27
N ALA A 324 -16.62 -12.29 -1.81
CA ALA A 324 -17.90 -11.98 -1.19
C ALA A 324 -18.12 -12.78 0.11
N ASP A 325 -17.80 -14.07 0.10
CA ASP A 325 -17.90 -14.95 1.27
C ASP A 325 -16.99 -14.45 2.41
N ASP A 326 -15.74 -14.07 2.11
CA ASP A 326 -14.80 -13.59 3.11
C ASP A 326 -15.18 -12.19 3.64
N ARG A 327 -15.71 -11.31 2.80
CA ARG A 327 -16.31 -10.04 3.24
C ARG A 327 -17.44 -10.27 4.24
N GLU A 328 -18.30 -11.23 3.97
CA GLU A 328 -19.38 -11.59 4.89
C GLU A 328 -18.83 -12.11 6.23
N GLN A 329 -17.78 -12.95 6.21
CA GLN A 329 -17.13 -13.43 7.43
C GLN A 329 -16.50 -12.29 8.24
N ILE A 330 -15.81 -11.36 7.59
CA ILE A 330 -15.24 -10.18 8.23
C ILE A 330 -16.34 -9.31 8.86
N LEU A 331 -17.48 -9.15 8.21
CA LEU A 331 -18.61 -8.40 8.76
C LEU A 331 -19.22 -9.07 10.02
N LYS A 332 -19.13 -10.39 10.14
CA LYS A 332 -19.63 -11.16 11.29
C LYS A 332 -18.62 -11.34 12.41
N ALA A 333 -17.34 -11.06 12.17
CA ALA A 333 -16.29 -11.29 13.15
C ALA A 333 -16.41 -10.36 14.36
N ASP A 334 -16.38 -10.92 15.57
CA ASP A 334 -16.38 -10.14 16.82
C ASP A 334 -15.03 -9.48 17.09
N SER A 335 -13.96 -10.04 16.54
CA SER A 335 -12.60 -9.51 16.66
C SER A 335 -11.84 -9.61 15.34
N LEU A 336 -10.93 -8.67 15.11
CA LEU A 336 -10.06 -8.65 13.92
C LEU A 336 -8.59 -8.53 14.34
N PRO A 337 -7.68 -9.20 13.62
CA PRO A 337 -6.25 -9.08 13.86
C PRO A 337 -5.75 -7.70 13.46
N ILE A 338 -4.79 -7.16 14.25
CA ILE A 338 -4.13 -5.87 14.01
C ILE A 338 -2.61 -5.97 13.99
N LEU A 339 -2.03 -7.06 14.52
CA LEU A 339 -0.60 -7.34 14.47
C LEU A 339 -0.37 -8.80 14.13
N TRP A 340 0.68 -9.02 13.35
CA TRP A 340 1.11 -10.33 12.87
C TRP A 340 2.58 -10.59 13.19
N LYS A 341 2.98 -11.84 13.21
CA LYS A 341 4.38 -12.27 13.30
C LYS A 341 4.60 -13.46 12.38
N ASN A 342 5.79 -13.56 11.79
CA ASN A 342 6.16 -14.72 11.01
C ASN A 342 6.18 -15.99 11.89
N ASN A 343 5.63 -17.08 11.37
CA ASN A 343 5.69 -18.40 11.96
C ASN A 343 6.80 -19.22 11.26
N LYS A 344 7.95 -19.31 11.89
CA LYS A 344 9.10 -20.02 11.32
C LYS A 344 9.04 -21.54 11.45
N ASP A 345 8.03 -22.06 12.14
CA ASP A 345 7.81 -23.51 12.27
C ASP A 345 7.12 -24.07 11.02
N GLU A 346 6.57 -23.21 10.17
CA GLU A 346 5.91 -23.54 8.91
C GLU A 346 6.59 -22.83 7.74
N PHE A 347 6.84 -23.55 6.64
CA PHE A 347 7.47 -23.01 5.45
C PHE A 347 7.10 -23.86 4.22
N LYS A 348 7.29 -23.28 3.05
CA LYS A 348 7.16 -23.94 1.74
C LYS A 348 8.58 -24.21 1.21
N MET A 349 8.83 -25.41 0.67
CA MET A 349 10.07 -25.64 -0.08
C MET A 349 9.91 -25.11 -1.49
N ILE A 350 10.85 -24.30 -1.93
CA ILE A 350 10.89 -23.71 -3.28
C ILE A 350 12.25 -23.95 -3.92
N THR A 351 12.28 -24.06 -5.25
CA THR A 351 13.51 -24.31 -5.99
C THR A 351 14.17 -23.00 -6.41
N LEU A 352 15.33 -22.71 -5.83
CA LEU A 352 16.17 -21.57 -6.17
C LEU A 352 17.17 -21.94 -7.27
N ASN A 353 17.11 -21.23 -8.39
CA ASN A 353 18.16 -21.25 -9.41
C ASN A 353 19.11 -20.09 -9.14
N GLY A 354 20.27 -20.39 -8.57
CA GLY A 354 21.22 -19.40 -8.08
C GLY A 354 22.57 -19.46 -8.79
N TYR A 355 23.51 -18.69 -8.26
CA TYR A 355 24.91 -18.63 -8.67
C TYR A 355 25.80 -18.87 -7.45
N GLU A 356 26.87 -19.67 -7.63
CA GLU A 356 27.87 -19.86 -6.59
C GLU A 356 28.51 -18.54 -6.18
N THR A 357 28.91 -18.45 -4.92
CA THR A 357 29.38 -17.21 -4.32
C THR A 357 30.76 -17.34 -3.70
N SER A 358 31.45 -16.21 -3.64
CA SER A 358 32.75 -16.07 -2.96
C SER A 358 32.83 -14.72 -2.24
N TYR A 359 33.79 -14.62 -1.32
CA TYR A 359 34.03 -13.40 -0.53
C TYR A 359 35.50 -12.96 -0.63
N PRO A 360 36.00 -12.59 -1.85
CA PRO A 360 37.35 -12.06 -1.97
C PRO A 360 37.49 -10.75 -1.22
N GLU A 361 38.73 -10.41 -0.82
CA GLU A 361 39.06 -9.11 -0.27
C GLU A 361 38.88 -8.04 -1.34
N SER A 362 38.15 -6.97 -1.00
CA SER A 362 37.95 -5.82 -1.88
C SER A 362 39.23 -4.98 -1.96
N GLU A 363 39.72 -4.75 -3.16
CA GLU A 363 40.87 -3.86 -3.42
C GLU A 363 40.63 -2.42 -2.96
N LEU A 364 39.34 -1.99 -2.88
CA LEU A 364 38.98 -0.64 -2.48
C LEU A 364 38.81 -0.50 -0.97
N THR A 365 38.14 -1.47 -0.32
CA THR A 365 37.76 -1.34 1.11
C THR A 365 38.62 -2.20 2.03
N GLY A 366 39.38 -3.16 1.51
CA GLY A 366 40.16 -4.12 2.28
C GLY A 366 39.32 -5.13 3.07
N ASN A 367 38.00 -5.21 2.82
CA ASN A 367 37.09 -6.12 3.51
C ASN A 367 36.56 -7.19 2.54
N PRO A 368 36.11 -8.36 3.05
CA PRO A 368 35.43 -9.36 2.23
C PRO A 368 34.21 -8.77 1.54
N LEU A 369 34.09 -8.99 0.22
CA LEU A 369 33.00 -8.52 -0.62
C LEU A 369 32.28 -9.71 -1.27
N LEU A 370 30.97 -9.82 -1.07
CA LEU A 370 30.15 -10.82 -1.73
C LEU A 370 30.22 -10.67 -3.25
N LYS A 371 30.58 -11.76 -3.94
CA LYS A 371 30.56 -11.87 -5.40
C LYS A 371 29.81 -13.13 -5.84
N TYR A 372 29.04 -13.01 -6.89
CA TYR A 372 28.34 -14.11 -7.56
C TYR A 372 29.10 -14.50 -8.83
N ASP A 373 29.33 -15.81 -9.04
CA ASP A 373 29.89 -16.32 -10.29
C ASP A 373 28.76 -16.78 -11.22
N ARG A 374 28.40 -15.96 -12.20
CA ARG A 374 27.32 -16.28 -13.14
C ARG A 374 27.64 -17.43 -14.09
N ASN A 375 28.90 -17.91 -14.13
CA ASN A 375 29.30 -19.08 -14.91
C ASN A 375 29.18 -20.38 -14.08
N ASP A 376 29.07 -20.27 -12.76
CA ASP A 376 28.89 -21.39 -11.84
C ASP A 376 27.48 -21.33 -11.23
N THR A 377 26.57 -22.13 -11.79
CA THR A 377 25.15 -22.11 -11.48
C THR A 377 24.76 -23.31 -10.63
N PHE A 378 23.78 -23.14 -9.76
CA PHE A 378 23.17 -24.24 -9.01
C PHE A 378 21.64 -24.20 -9.07
N GLU A 379 21.03 -25.34 -8.78
CA GLU A 379 19.63 -25.51 -8.46
C GLU A 379 19.53 -26.16 -7.08
N LYS A 380 18.75 -25.53 -6.16
CA LYS A 380 18.69 -25.97 -4.77
C LYS A 380 17.32 -25.67 -4.18
N ASP A 381 16.76 -26.67 -3.50
CA ASP A 381 15.55 -26.46 -2.71
C ASP A 381 15.87 -25.74 -1.40
N VAL A 382 15.16 -24.65 -1.15
CA VAL A 382 15.35 -23.79 0.02
C VAL A 382 14.02 -23.52 0.72
N PRO A 383 14.03 -23.31 2.06
CA PRO A 383 12.80 -22.98 2.78
C PRO A 383 12.38 -21.52 2.52
N PHE A 384 11.13 -21.34 2.15
CA PHE A 384 10.47 -20.04 2.07
C PHE A 384 9.47 -19.90 3.21
N TYR A 385 9.76 -18.98 4.16
CA TYR A 385 8.97 -18.79 5.37
C TYR A 385 7.83 -17.80 5.11
N ASN A 386 6.76 -18.26 4.49
CA ASN A 386 5.62 -17.45 4.06
C ASN A 386 4.40 -17.55 4.99
N TYR A 387 4.50 -18.27 6.12
CA TYR A 387 3.41 -18.37 7.07
C TYR A 387 3.50 -17.30 8.16
N TYR A 388 2.37 -16.65 8.42
CA TYR A 388 2.23 -15.64 9.47
C TYR A 388 1.08 -16.00 10.39
N GLN A 389 1.24 -15.72 11.67
CA GLN A 389 0.22 -15.93 12.68
C GLN A 389 -0.16 -14.61 13.36
N VAL A 390 -1.38 -14.56 13.85
CA VAL A 390 -1.89 -13.39 14.57
C VAL A 390 -1.10 -13.19 15.86
N LYS A 391 -0.50 -12.01 16.02
CA LYS A 391 0.18 -11.59 17.26
C LYS A 391 -0.79 -10.88 18.20
N LYS A 392 -1.73 -10.10 17.66
CA LYS A 392 -2.72 -9.36 18.43
C LYS A 392 -3.99 -9.17 17.63
N SER A 393 -5.14 -9.34 18.29
CA SER A 393 -6.47 -8.98 17.79
C SER A 393 -7.14 -7.97 18.73
N VAL A 394 -8.13 -7.26 18.21
CA VAL A 394 -9.00 -6.38 18.98
C VAL A 394 -10.46 -6.75 18.76
N GLN A 395 -11.28 -6.63 19.79
CA GLN A 395 -12.73 -6.71 19.65
C GLN A 395 -13.21 -5.53 18.79
N VAL A 396 -14.02 -5.78 17.79
CA VAL A 396 -14.53 -4.72 16.90
C VAL A 396 -15.71 -4.02 17.57
N PRO A 397 -15.70 -2.68 17.72
CA PRO A 397 -16.85 -1.95 18.23
C PRO A 397 -17.97 -1.91 17.19
N ASP A 398 -19.22 -1.66 17.60
CA ASP A 398 -20.32 -1.44 16.65
C ASP A 398 -20.16 -0.13 15.91
N TYR A 399 -19.63 0.88 16.62
CA TYR A 399 -19.34 2.19 16.04
C TYR A 399 -18.03 2.75 16.56
N TYR A 400 -17.35 3.49 15.70
CA TYR A 400 -16.38 4.50 16.12
C TYR A 400 -17.06 5.87 16.16
N VAL A 401 -16.65 6.72 17.11
CA VAL A 401 -17.05 8.13 17.16
C VAL A 401 -15.80 8.99 17.08
N ILE A 402 -15.76 9.89 16.09
CA ILE A 402 -14.60 10.76 15.84
C ILE A 402 -15.06 12.22 15.84
N PRO A 403 -14.49 13.08 16.73
CA PRO A 403 -14.77 14.52 16.70
C PRO A 403 -14.37 15.15 15.35
N GLN A 404 -15.21 16.05 14.84
CA GLN A 404 -15.01 16.72 13.55
C GLN A 404 -13.69 17.52 13.45
N ALA A 405 -13.08 17.83 14.59
CA ALA A 405 -11.78 18.50 14.65
C ALA A 405 -10.65 17.69 13.98
N TRP A 406 -10.79 16.37 13.89
CA TRP A 406 -9.81 15.46 13.27
C TRP A 406 -10.07 15.30 11.77
N PHE A 407 -10.26 16.42 11.08
CA PHE A 407 -10.66 16.46 9.67
C PHE A 407 -9.67 15.77 8.73
N GLU A 408 -8.38 15.75 9.04
CA GLU A 408 -7.37 15.04 8.24
C GLU A 408 -7.63 13.53 8.20
N VAL A 409 -7.95 12.93 9.35
CA VAL A 409 -8.33 11.51 9.43
C VAL A 409 -9.69 11.29 8.73
N ILE A 410 -10.66 12.17 9.00
CA ILE A 410 -11.99 12.08 8.39
C ILE A 410 -11.92 12.14 6.86
N ASN A 411 -11.05 12.97 6.28
CA ASN A 411 -10.86 13.06 4.84
C ASN A 411 -10.29 11.77 4.26
N ARG A 412 -9.34 11.13 4.95
CA ARG A 412 -8.78 9.82 4.58
C ARG A 412 -9.83 8.71 4.63
N LEU A 413 -10.66 8.71 5.67
CA LEU A 413 -11.78 7.78 5.77
C LEU A 413 -12.77 7.96 4.61
N LYS A 414 -13.12 9.21 4.25
CA LYS A 414 -14.00 9.50 3.10
C LYS A 414 -13.40 9.02 1.78
N ALA A 415 -12.13 9.27 1.56
CA ALA A 415 -11.42 8.82 0.35
C ALA A 415 -11.41 7.29 0.22
N ASN A 416 -11.46 6.58 1.35
CA ASN A 416 -11.54 5.12 1.42
C ASN A 416 -12.98 4.58 1.48
N ASP A 417 -13.94 5.33 0.94
CA ASP A 417 -15.37 4.98 0.86
C ASP A 417 -16.04 4.62 2.20
N VAL A 418 -15.50 5.12 3.31
CA VAL A 418 -16.10 4.91 4.63
C VAL A 418 -17.40 5.69 4.74
N LYS A 419 -18.50 4.99 5.03
CA LYS A 419 -19.81 5.60 5.29
C LYS A 419 -19.86 6.10 6.73
N MET A 420 -20.17 7.39 6.89
CA MET A 420 -20.17 8.09 8.19
C MET A 420 -21.42 8.97 8.30
N GLU A 421 -21.93 9.09 9.52
CA GLU A 421 -23.06 9.96 9.83
C GLU A 421 -22.64 11.08 10.80
N ALA A 422 -22.94 12.31 10.48
CA ALA A 422 -22.72 13.41 11.39
C ALA A 422 -23.82 13.46 12.47
N LEU A 423 -23.45 13.65 13.74
CA LEU A 423 -24.38 13.82 14.85
C LEU A 423 -25.26 15.07 14.60
N LYS A 424 -26.57 14.89 14.75
CA LYS A 424 -27.56 15.96 14.48
C LYS A 424 -27.67 16.99 15.61
N LYS A 425 -27.21 16.63 16.82
CA LYS A 425 -27.24 17.47 18.03
C LYS A 425 -26.13 17.09 18.99
N ASP A 426 -25.81 17.95 19.94
CA ASP A 426 -24.92 17.66 21.04
C ASP A 426 -25.48 16.47 21.83
N THR A 427 -24.62 15.52 22.18
CA THR A 427 -25.03 14.24 22.77
C THR A 427 -23.95 13.75 23.72
N ILE A 428 -24.36 13.22 24.89
CA ILE A 428 -23.45 12.50 25.79
C ILE A 428 -23.61 11.00 25.52
N ILE A 429 -22.50 10.32 25.24
CA ILE A 429 -22.49 8.89 24.95
C ILE A 429 -21.52 8.20 25.90
N SER A 430 -21.94 7.05 26.48
CA SER A 430 -21.05 6.16 27.21
C SER A 430 -20.23 5.35 26.21
N VAL A 431 -18.93 5.54 26.20
CA VAL A 431 -18.00 4.95 25.21
C VAL A 431 -16.78 4.36 25.91
N GLN A 432 -16.17 3.38 25.26
CA GLN A 432 -14.83 2.94 25.62
C GLN A 432 -13.81 3.95 25.09
N VAL A 433 -12.94 4.41 25.99
CA VAL A 433 -11.92 5.42 25.75
C VAL A 433 -10.56 4.79 25.91
N TYR A 434 -9.67 5.01 24.98
CA TYR A 434 -8.26 4.70 25.11
C TYR A 434 -7.46 5.92 25.57
N HIS A 435 -6.48 5.68 26.44
CA HIS A 435 -5.38 6.59 26.73
C HIS A 435 -4.09 5.93 26.27
N ILE A 436 -3.27 6.66 25.55
CA ILE A 436 -1.94 6.19 25.15
C ILE A 436 -1.08 6.04 26.40
N ASP A 437 -0.70 4.81 26.68
CA ASP A 437 0.11 4.46 27.86
C ASP A 437 1.60 4.58 27.53
N ASP A 438 2.01 3.91 26.43
CA ASP A 438 3.41 3.82 26.01
C ASP A 438 3.49 3.70 24.48
N PHE A 439 4.59 4.14 23.89
CA PHE A 439 4.93 3.97 22.50
C PHE A 439 6.40 4.30 22.27
N GLU A 440 6.94 3.80 21.18
CA GLU A 440 8.27 4.15 20.67
C GLU A 440 8.14 4.99 19.40
N THR A 441 9.19 5.72 19.05
CA THR A 441 9.22 6.58 17.86
C THR A 441 10.55 6.40 17.14
N VAL A 442 10.53 6.32 15.81
CA VAL A 442 11.77 6.27 15.02
C VAL A 442 12.58 7.54 15.20
N SER A 443 13.91 7.44 15.25
CA SER A 443 14.81 8.56 15.49
C SER A 443 15.00 9.49 14.29
N ASN A 444 14.74 8.99 13.08
CA ASN A 444 14.87 9.73 11.84
C ASN A 444 13.53 9.82 11.13
N PRO A 445 13.27 10.86 10.32
CA PRO A 445 12.06 10.94 9.51
C PRO A 445 11.94 9.73 8.58
N TYR A 446 10.74 9.18 8.51
CA TYR A 446 10.36 8.12 7.59
C TYR A 446 9.14 8.58 6.79
N GLU A 447 9.33 8.84 5.50
CA GLU A 447 8.27 9.30 4.59
C GLU A 447 7.49 10.51 5.13
N GLY A 448 8.22 11.50 5.64
CA GLY A 448 7.65 12.74 6.18
C GLY A 448 7.17 12.68 7.63
N HIS A 449 7.24 11.53 8.29
CA HIS A 449 6.76 11.31 9.66
C HIS A 449 7.86 10.76 10.58
N TYR A 450 7.69 10.97 11.88
CA TYR A 450 8.41 10.24 12.92
C TYR A 450 7.52 9.11 13.42
N LEU A 451 7.47 8.00 12.66
CA LEU A 451 6.55 6.89 12.84
C LEU A 451 6.62 6.32 14.26
N HIS A 452 5.47 6.19 14.93
CA HIS A 452 5.35 5.47 16.18
C HIS A 452 5.20 3.96 15.95
N TYR A 453 5.61 3.19 16.96
CA TYR A 453 5.48 1.73 16.97
C TYR A 453 5.45 1.21 18.41
N ASN A 454 5.14 -0.07 18.59
CA ASN A 454 4.97 -0.69 19.90
C ASN A 454 3.99 0.04 20.83
N THR A 455 2.99 0.68 20.24
CA THR A 455 1.97 1.46 20.96
C THR A 455 1.18 0.56 21.91
N LYS A 456 0.93 1.06 23.13
CA LYS A 456 0.12 0.43 24.16
C LYS A 456 -0.93 1.41 24.68
N VAL A 457 -2.10 0.89 25.00
CA VAL A 457 -3.22 1.71 25.50
C VAL A 457 -3.77 1.17 26.81
N LYS A 458 -4.31 2.09 27.64
CA LYS A 458 -5.20 1.79 28.77
C LYS A 458 -6.63 2.12 28.37
N SER A 459 -7.54 1.19 28.68
CA SER A 459 -8.96 1.30 28.34
C SER A 459 -9.81 1.64 29.55
N SER A 460 -10.83 2.47 29.36
CA SER A 460 -11.83 2.77 30.38
C SER A 460 -13.17 3.14 29.74
N ILE A 461 -14.27 2.97 30.47
CA ILE A 461 -15.60 3.43 30.03
C ILE A 461 -15.85 4.82 30.63
N LYS A 462 -16.22 5.78 29.76
CA LYS A 462 -16.51 7.16 30.18
C LYS A 462 -17.70 7.73 29.40
N ASN A 463 -18.43 8.63 30.07
CA ASN A 463 -19.43 9.47 29.42
C ASN A 463 -18.71 10.65 28.75
N ILE A 464 -18.76 10.72 27.43
CA ILE A 464 -18.12 11.79 26.65
C ILE A 464 -19.20 12.63 25.97
N ALA A 465 -19.03 13.95 26.06
CA ALA A 465 -19.89 14.92 25.37
C ALA A 465 -19.36 15.13 23.94
N PHE A 466 -20.15 14.74 22.96
CA PHE A 466 -19.91 14.96 21.56
C PHE A 466 -20.74 16.13 21.07
N ARG A 467 -20.26 16.80 20.02
CA ARG A 467 -20.92 17.97 19.43
C ARG A 467 -21.70 17.59 18.18
N LYS A 468 -22.70 18.39 17.84
CA LYS A 468 -23.32 18.35 16.53
C LYS A 468 -22.25 18.46 15.46
N GLY A 469 -22.24 17.54 14.49
CA GLY A 469 -21.22 17.49 13.43
C GLY A 469 -20.09 16.46 13.68
N ASP A 470 -19.92 15.96 14.91
CA ASP A 470 -19.01 14.83 15.15
C ASP A 470 -19.52 13.57 14.43
N PHE A 471 -18.61 12.71 13.99
CA PHE A 471 -18.97 11.58 13.13
C PHE A 471 -19.18 10.29 13.92
N LEU A 472 -20.31 9.64 13.63
CA LEU A 472 -20.61 8.26 14.02
C LEU A 472 -20.35 7.35 12.82
N ILE A 473 -19.52 6.32 13.00
CA ILE A 473 -19.04 5.45 11.95
C ILE A 473 -19.41 4.01 12.31
N LYS A 474 -20.42 3.46 11.62
CA LYS A 474 -20.82 2.08 11.80
C LYS A 474 -19.73 1.15 11.26
N THR A 475 -19.30 0.15 12.03
CA THR A 475 -18.26 -0.78 11.58
C THR A 475 -18.80 -1.86 10.63
N GLN A 476 -20.11 -2.10 10.64
CA GLN A 476 -20.80 -3.03 9.73
C GLN A 476 -20.87 -2.46 8.31
N GLN A 477 -19.73 -2.37 7.62
CA GLN A 477 -19.60 -1.86 6.25
C GLN A 477 -18.39 -2.48 5.56
N LYS A 478 -18.30 -2.38 4.22
CA LYS A 478 -17.20 -2.93 3.40
C LYS A 478 -15.82 -2.56 3.94
N ALA A 479 -15.64 -1.35 4.42
CA ALA A 479 -14.38 -0.84 4.98
C ALA A 479 -14.08 -1.32 6.41
N ARG A 480 -14.79 -2.32 6.96
CA ARG A 480 -14.65 -2.76 8.37
C ARG A 480 -13.20 -3.03 8.78
N ARG A 481 -12.47 -3.79 7.97
CA ARG A 481 -11.08 -4.13 8.25
C ARG A 481 -10.17 -2.91 8.17
N TYR A 482 -10.35 -2.07 7.15
CA TYR A 482 -9.65 -0.79 7.03
C TYR A 482 -9.87 0.09 8.27
N LEU A 483 -11.12 0.23 8.74
CA LEU A 483 -11.43 0.98 9.96
C LEU A 483 -10.66 0.46 11.17
N VAL A 484 -10.63 -0.85 11.37
CA VAL A 484 -9.94 -1.45 12.52
C VAL A 484 -8.43 -1.26 12.40
N GLU A 485 -7.83 -1.58 11.25
CA GLU A 485 -6.37 -1.50 11.08
C GLU A 485 -5.82 -0.06 11.02
N THR A 486 -6.71 0.96 10.85
CA THR A 486 -6.27 2.37 10.84
C THR A 486 -6.67 3.16 12.09
N LEU A 487 -7.80 2.81 12.73
CA LEU A 487 -8.33 3.54 13.89
C LEU A 487 -7.91 2.94 15.24
N GLU A 488 -7.53 1.66 15.28
CA GLU A 488 -6.98 1.07 16.51
C GLU A 488 -5.50 1.49 16.66
N PRO A 489 -5.14 2.22 17.74
CA PRO A 489 -3.82 2.87 17.81
C PRO A 489 -2.65 1.88 17.91
N GLU A 490 -2.92 0.64 18.32
CA GLU A 490 -1.92 -0.43 18.42
C GLU A 490 -1.71 -1.18 17.09
N ALA A 491 -2.50 -0.89 16.04
CA ALA A 491 -2.30 -1.48 14.72
C ALA A 491 -1.04 -0.91 14.05
N GLN A 492 -0.38 -1.73 13.25
CA GLN A 492 0.94 -1.41 12.67
C GLN A 492 0.96 -0.07 11.91
N ASP A 493 -0.03 0.17 11.07
CA ASP A 493 -0.16 1.36 10.23
C ASP A 493 -1.35 2.25 10.66
N SER A 494 -1.63 2.30 11.98
CA SER A 494 -2.68 3.15 12.50
C SER A 494 -2.40 4.63 12.24
N PHE A 495 -3.44 5.44 12.17
CA PHE A 495 -3.30 6.90 12.09
C PHE A 495 -2.58 7.49 13.32
N PHE A 496 -2.61 6.80 14.48
CA PHE A 496 -1.77 7.20 15.60
C PHE A 496 -0.29 6.98 15.29
N ASN A 497 0.08 5.81 14.79
CA ASN A 497 1.45 5.49 14.46
C ASN A 497 2.00 6.40 13.34
N TRP A 498 1.13 6.92 12.46
CA TRP A 498 1.45 7.91 11.45
C TRP A 498 1.32 9.37 11.94
N ASN A 499 1.35 9.63 13.26
CA ASN A 499 1.42 10.96 13.89
C ASN A 499 0.19 11.87 13.70
N PHE A 500 -0.93 11.38 13.19
CA PHE A 500 -2.12 12.22 12.98
C PHE A 500 -2.76 12.72 14.27
N PHE A 501 -2.37 12.17 15.43
CA PHE A 501 -2.93 12.51 16.74
C PHE A 501 -1.90 13.05 17.74
N ASP A 502 -0.68 13.37 17.35
CA ASP A 502 0.43 13.73 18.24
C ASP A 502 0.14 14.90 19.17
N SER A 503 -0.76 15.80 18.77
CA SER A 503 -1.17 16.91 19.63
C SER A 503 -1.77 16.49 20.98
N ILE A 504 -2.29 15.23 21.10
CA ILE A 504 -2.80 14.71 22.36
C ILE A 504 -1.69 14.34 23.35
N LEU A 505 -0.47 14.13 22.88
CA LEU A 505 0.67 13.71 23.67
C LEU A 505 1.26 14.86 24.49
N GLN A 506 0.88 16.09 24.18
CA GLN A 506 1.34 17.28 24.88
C GLN A 506 0.31 17.74 25.91
N GLN A 507 0.73 17.81 27.15
CA GLN A 507 -0.01 18.50 28.23
C GLN A 507 -0.07 20.01 27.92
N LYS A 508 -1.25 20.63 28.09
CA LYS A 508 -1.48 22.04 27.75
C LYS A 508 -1.42 22.96 28.97
N GLU A 509 -1.98 22.51 30.09
CA GLU A 509 -2.03 23.26 31.32
C GLU A 509 -1.08 22.64 32.36
N GLY A 510 -0.51 23.46 33.23
CA GLY A 510 0.45 23.05 34.24
C GLY A 510 0.32 23.87 35.52
N PHE A 511 1.39 23.96 36.28
CA PHE A 511 1.43 24.67 37.54
C PHE A 511 2.72 25.47 37.69
N SER A 512 2.66 26.53 38.53
CA SER A 512 3.85 27.18 39.07
C SER A 512 4.13 26.60 40.46
N ALA A 513 5.36 26.10 40.66
CA ALA A 513 5.72 25.36 41.87
C ALA A 513 5.36 26.12 43.17
N TYR A 514 5.71 27.40 43.27
CA TYR A 514 5.49 28.23 44.45
C TYR A 514 3.97 28.45 44.79
N VAL A 515 3.08 28.29 43.81
CA VAL A 515 1.63 28.38 43.98
C VAL A 515 1.04 27.01 44.29
N PHE A 516 1.57 25.96 43.66
CA PHE A 516 1.00 24.63 43.74
C PHE A 516 1.47 23.84 44.96
N GLU A 517 2.69 24.09 45.50
CA GLU A 517 3.24 23.31 46.63
C GLU A 517 2.31 23.21 47.85
N PRO A 518 1.69 24.30 48.34
CA PRO A 518 0.76 24.17 49.46
C PRO A 518 -0.44 23.25 49.12
N LYS A 519 -0.97 23.36 47.90
CA LYS A 519 -2.05 22.48 47.44
C LYS A 519 -1.58 21.03 47.25
N ALA A 520 -0.39 20.84 46.73
CA ALA A 520 0.21 19.52 46.53
C ALA A 520 0.32 18.76 47.87
N LYS A 521 0.69 19.44 48.95
CA LYS A 521 0.74 18.86 50.28
C LYS A 521 -0.63 18.36 50.75
N GLU A 522 -1.69 19.12 50.51
CA GLU A 522 -3.06 18.73 50.83
C GLU A 522 -3.54 17.57 49.96
N ILE A 523 -3.23 17.64 48.64
CA ILE A 523 -3.58 16.57 47.69
C ILE A 523 -2.91 15.27 48.10
N LEU A 524 -1.57 15.28 48.32
CA LEU A 524 -0.83 14.09 48.73
C LEU A 524 -1.39 13.46 50.00
N ALA A 525 -1.73 14.28 51.00
CA ALA A 525 -2.31 13.80 52.28
C ALA A 525 -3.70 13.15 52.09
N ASN A 526 -4.44 13.50 51.02
CA ASN A 526 -5.77 12.95 50.71
C ASN A 526 -5.76 11.84 49.66
N LEU A 527 -4.59 11.51 49.08
CA LEU A 527 -4.48 10.35 48.19
C LEU A 527 -4.70 9.03 48.93
N PRO A 528 -5.08 7.95 48.24
CA PRO A 528 -5.08 6.61 48.80
C PRO A 528 -3.73 6.26 49.45
N SER A 529 -3.77 5.49 50.56
CA SER A 529 -2.57 5.13 51.33
C SER A 529 -1.49 4.45 50.48
N GLU A 530 -1.90 3.68 49.48
CA GLU A 530 -0.97 3.04 48.50
C GLU A 530 -0.23 4.06 47.66
N GLU A 531 -0.92 5.09 47.18
CA GLU A 531 -0.28 6.14 46.36
C GLU A 531 0.62 7.04 47.23
N GLN A 532 0.24 7.31 48.49
CA GLN A 532 1.13 8.00 49.43
C GLN A 532 2.41 7.19 49.64
N ALA A 533 2.27 5.88 49.88
CA ALA A 533 3.44 4.99 50.05
C ALA A 533 4.32 4.97 48.79
N GLU A 534 3.74 4.87 47.60
CA GLU A 534 4.47 4.94 46.31
C GLU A 534 5.27 6.24 46.18
N PHE A 535 4.69 7.38 46.59
CA PHE A 535 5.38 8.67 46.52
C PHE A 535 6.62 8.68 47.40
N TYR A 536 6.48 8.25 48.68
CA TYR A 536 7.57 8.25 49.66
C TYR A 536 8.63 7.19 49.32
N GLU A 537 8.24 6.01 48.85
CA GLU A 537 9.17 4.99 48.38
C GLU A 537 10.00 5.51 47.19
N LYS A 538 9.33 6.15 46.25
CA LYS A 538 10.00 6.76 45.09
C LYS A 538 10.95 7.90 45.54
N GLN A 539 10.58 8.68 46.52
CA GLN A 539 11.43 9.73 47.08
C GLN A 539 12.65 9.14 47.80
N GLU A 540 12.51 7.97 48.47
CA GLU A 540 13.59 7.30 49.19
C GLU A 540 14.57 6.56 48.22
N PHE A 541 14.04 5.86 47.23
CA PHE A 541 14.84 4.94 46.41
C PHE A 541 15.20 5.45 44.99
N ASP A 542 14.57 6.51 44.50
CA ASP A 542 14.86 7.15 43.21
C ASP A 542 15.54 8.51 43.44
N SER A 543 16.86 8.51 43.42
CA SER A 543 17.66 9.75 43.66
C SER A 543 17.37 10.86 42.64
N ALA A 544 17.02 10.51 41.40
CA ALA A 544 16.68 11.50 40.36
C ALA A 544 15.32 12.16 40.69
N PHE A 545 14.35 11.40 41.17
CA PHE A 545 13.07 11.93 41.64
C PHE A 545 13.25 12.74 42.93
N ALA A 546 14.01 12.24 43.90
CA ALA A 546 14.24 12.89 45.19
C ALA A 546 14.93 14.27 45.03
N SER A 547 15.82 14.43 44.07
CA SER A 547 16.53 15.68 43.79
C SER A 547 15.80 16.66 42.86
N ASN A 548 14.62 16.29 42.35
CA ASN A 548 13.87 17.07 41.38
C ASN A 548 12.51 17.51 41.91
N ASN A 549 12.45 18.73 42.46
CA ASN A 549 11.21 19.32 43.00
C ASN A 549 10.05 19.32 42.01
N TYR A 550 10.36 19.63 40.71
CA TYR A 550 9.31 19.64 39.69
C TYR A 550 8.74 18.24 39.44
N ALA A 551 9.60 17.22 39.38
CA ALA A 551 9.13 15.85 39.17
C ALA A 551 8.23 15.35 40.33
N GLN A 552 8.54 15.73 41.56
CA GLN A 552 7.71 15.40 42.73
C GLN A 552 6.35 16.11 42.70
N LEU A 553 6.35 17.41 42.41
CA LEU A 553 5.12 18.18 42.27
C LEU A 553 4.27 17.72 41.07
N ASP A 554 4.91 17.39 39.93
CA ASP A 554 4.23 16.87 38.75
C ASP A 554 3.60 15.50 39.00
N TRP A 555 4.27 14.65 39.80
CA TRP A 555 3.70 13.36 40.22
C TRP A 555 2.39 13.54 40.99
N ILE A 556 2.34 14.53 41.91
CA ILE A 556 1.13 14.87 42.68
C ILE A 556 0.10 15.56 41.77
N PHE A 557 0.54 16.50 40.90
CA PHE A 557 -0.33 17.20 39.96
C PHE A 557 -1.09 16.24 39.07
N LYS A 558 -0.42 15.22 38.53
CA LYS A 558 -1.02 14.18 37.69
C LYS A 558 -2.08 13.33 38.39
N ARG A 559 -2.11 13.32 39.71
CA ARG A 559 -3.11 12.65 40.58
C ARG A 559 -4.19 13.57 41.12
N SER A 560 -4.14 14.85 40.77
CA SER A 560 -5.05 15.89 41.21
C SER A 560 -6.23 16.09 40.27
N GLU A 561 -7.25 16.80 40.74
CA GLU A 561 -8.37 17.28 39.91
C GLU A 561 -7.95 18.31 38.85
N HIS A 562 -6.78 18.94 39.04
CA HIS A 562 -6.23 19.96 38.12
C HIS A 562 -5.58 19.36 36.88
N TYR A 563 -5.30 18.05 36.92
CA TYR A 563 -4.69 17.40 35.76
C TYR A 563 -5.68 17.26 34.61
N GLU A 564 -5.21 17.53 33.39
CA GLU A 564 -5.99 17.43 32.16
C GLU A 564 -6.45 16.00 31.89
N LYS A 565 -7.74 15.71 32.13
CA LYS A 565 -8.32 14.39 31.83
C LYS A 565 -8.25 14.00 30.36
N ALA A 566 -7.95 14.96 29.47
CA ALA A 566 -7.81 14.75 28.02
C ALA A 566 -6.36 14.49 27.57
N HIS A 567 -5.36 14.68 28.45
CA HIS A 567 -3.97 14.39 28.11
C HIS A 567 -3.80 12.90 27.76
N LYS A 568 -3.16 12.62 26.63
CA LYS A 568 -2.98 11.27 26.04
C LYS A 568 -4.28 10.51 25.76
N ARG A 569 -5.45 11.15 25.85
CA ARG A 569 -6.71 10.52 25.51
C ARG A 569 -6.84 10.43 23.99
N TYR A 570 -6.89 9.20 23.48
CA TYR A 570 -7.04 8.94 22.06
C TYR A 570 -8.42 9.39 21.57
N PRO A 571 -8.51 10.19 20.50
CA PRO A 571 -9.75 10.86 20.12
C PRO A 571 -10.64 10.04 19.16
N VAL A 572 -10.40 8.75 19.06
CA VAL A 572 -11.29 7.79 18.41
C VAL A 572 -11.95 6.96 19.50
N TYR A 573 -13.24 7.12 19.66
CA TYR A 573 -14.00 6.49 20.74
C TYR A 573 -14.74 5.27 20.19
N ARG A 574 -14.85 4.24 21.02
CA ARG A 574 -15.44 2.95 20.66
C ARG A 574 -16.78 2.78 21.36
N LEU A 575 -17.85 2.63 20.60
CA LEU A 575 -19.19 2.33 21.11
C LEU A 575 -19.45 0.84 20.91
N MET A 576 -19.52 0.11 22.02
CA MET A 576 -19.83 -1.31 22.05
C MET A 576 -21.34 -1.48 22.24
N ALA A 577 -21.98 -2.43 21.55
CA ALA A 577 -23.34 -2.83 21.85
C ALA A 577 -23.42 -3.36 23.31
N LYS A 578 -24.59 -3.14 23.93
CA LYS A 578 -24.87 -3.67 25.27
C LYS A 578 -25.22 -5.15 25.18
#